data_b9280e7fb30b44126edb6c573f7cd2ca
#
_entry.id   b9280e7fb30b44126edb6c573f7cd2ca
#
_cell.length_a   1.000
_cell.length_b   1.000
_cell.length_c   1.000
_cell.angle_alpha   90.00
_cell.angle_beta   90.00
_cell.angle_gamma   90.00
#
_symmetry.space_group_name_H-M   'P 1'
#
loop_
_entity.id
_entity.type
_entity.pdbx_description
1 polymer ?
#
loop_
_entity_poly.entity_id
_entity_poly.type
_entity_poly.pdbx_seq_one_letter_code
_entity_poly.pdbx_strand_id
1 'polypeptide(L)'
;MQQGWSPLIYLFPGALLFGIGTYVNGACVFGSVGHFGNGHIDFGFTFLAIFAVLYIESLFGLLPAQPSISASLPLGPVLLAIALAAILALRLGVSLRSESNFGRLTLSMAAIGITFTILAVLAPRFSITTSVGSIVSIPVAGTVISVCMFGGSFVSARCRKVRFMLEWPTVKNIVSRTLGGILMGLGALLIPGGNDTLLMIGFPMGAWQAALAYVLLVASLAALIATFDSMARSWS
;
A
#
# COMPACT_ATOMS: atom_id res chain seq x y z
N MET A 1 -1.22 -6.85 -21.51
CA MET A 1 -1.38 -5.38 -21.53
C MET A 1 -0.28 -4.80 -20.66
N GLN A 2 0.66 -4.04 -21.23
CA GLN A 2 1.72 -3.39 -20.46
C GLN A 2 1.08 -2.29 -19.62
N GLN A 3 1.21 -2.35 -18.31
CA GLN A 3 0.91 -1.21 -17.45
C GLN A 3 1.98 -0.16 -17.71
N GLY A 4 1.55 1.00 -18.17
CA GLY A 4 2.46 2.12 -18.30
C GLY A 4 2.83 2.67 -16.93
N TRP A 5 4.11 2.94 -16.74
CA TRP A 5 4.63 3.55 -15.51
C TRP A 5 4.82 5.04 -15.70
N SER A 6 4.54 5.80 -14.66
CA SER A 6 4.70 7.25 -14.70
C SER A 6 6.16 7.65 -14.93
N PRO A 7 6.42 8.74 -15.67
CA PRO A 7 7.76 9.32 -15.77
C PRO A 7 8.34 9.64 -14.38
N LEU A 8 9.66 9.62 -14.28
CA LEU A 8 10.36 9.88 -13.01
C LEU A 8 9.96 11.20 -12.34
N ILE A 9 9.61 12.21 -13.14
CA ILE A 9 9.18 13.52 -12.65
C ILE A 9 7.92 13.46 -11.78
N TYR A 10 7.03 12.50 -12.02
CA TYR A 10 5.80 12.29 -11.22
C TYR A 10 6.01 11.23 -10.14
N LEU A 11 6.85 10.25 -10.41
CA LEU A 11 7.12 9.12 -9.54
C LEU A 11 7.79 9.56 -8.24
N PHE A 12 8.74 10.50 -8.32
CA PHE A 12 9.44 11.00 -7.15
C PHE A 12 8.51 11.73 -6.16
N PRO A 13 7.78 12.79 -6.56
CA PRO A 13 6.85 13.46 -5.67
C PRO A 13 5.70 12.54 -5.22
N GLY A 14 5.24 11.63 -6.08
CA GLY A 14 4.21 10.67 -5.72
C GLY A 14 4.65 9.73 -4.60
N ALA A 15 5.87 9.18 -4.67
CA ALA A 15 6.42 8.33 -3.62
C ALA A 15 6.61 9.08 -2.29
N LEU A 16 7.07 10.34 -2.35
CA LEU A 16 7.21 11.19 -1.17
C LEU A 16 5.85 11.49 -0.52
N LEU A 17 4.87 11.94 -1.31
CA LEU A 17 3.52 12.23 -0.82
C LEU A 17 2.89 11.01 -0.18
N PHE A 18 3.03 9.85 -0.81
CA PHE A 18 2.51 8.59 -0.28
C PHE A 18 3.20 8.19 1.03
N GLY A 19 4.54 8.34 1.11
CA GLY A 19 5.31 8.08 2.31
C GLY A 19 4.92 9.00 3.48
N ILE A 20 4.81 10.31 3.22
CA ILE A 20 4.34 11.29 4.21
C ILE A 20 2.90 10.98 4.64
N GLY A 21 2.03 10.65 3.69
CA GLY A 21 0.65 10.26 3.96
C GLY A 21 0.57 9.01 4.85
N THR A 22 1.40 8.01 4.60
CA THR A 22 1.52 6.81 5.42
C THR A 22 1.97 7.14 6.85
N TYR A 23 2.94 8.06 7.01
CA TYR A 23 3.40 8.50 8.32
C TYR A 23 2.29 9.24 9.09
N VAL A 24 1.64 10.22 8.47
CA VAL A 24 0.54 11.00 9.07
C VAL A 24 -0.65 10.12 9.41
N ASN A 25 -0.98 9.16 8.56
CA ASN A 25 -2.03 8.18 8.79
C ASN A 25 -1.69 7.16 9.89
N GLY A 26 -0.40 6.93 10.15
CA GLY A 26 0.10 5.91 11.08
C GLY A 26 0.00 4.48 10.55
N ALA A 27 -0.43 4.29 9.30
CA ALA A 27 -0.47 3.00 8.62
C ALA A 27 -0.52 3.20 7.10
N CYS A 28 0.07 2.29 6.32
CA CYS A 28 -0.14 2.24 4.89
C CYS A 28 -1.57 1.73 4.56
N VAL A 29 -1.95 1.69 3.29
CA VAL A 29 -3.30 1.25 2.87
C VAL A 29 -3.63 -0.14 3.40
N PHE A 30 -2.72 -1.12 3.27
CA PHE A 30 -2.91 -2.47 3.84
C PHE A 30 -3.05 -2.46 5.36
N GLY A 31 -2.20 -1.70 6.05
CA GLY A 31 -2.27 -1.54 7.49
C GLY A 31 -3.59 -0.94 7.93
N SER A 32 -4.10 0.05 7.20
CA SER A 32 -5.39 0.69 7.47
C SER A 32 -6.56 -0.29 7.37
N VAL A 33 -6.55 -1.21 6.36
CA VAL A 33 -7.54 -2.29 6.27
C VAL A 33 -7.47 -3.20 7.48
N GLY A 34 -6.25 -3.57 7.91
CA GLY A 34 -6.05 -4.42 9.09
C GLY A 34 -6.55 -3.76 10.38
N HIS A 35 -6.24 -2.49 10.59
CA HIS A 35 -6.72 -1.73 11.76
C HIS A 35 -8.24 -1.56 11.76
N PHE A 36 -8.82 -1.25 10.60
CA PHE A 36 -10.27 -1.15 10.45
C PHE A 36 -10.96 -2.47 10.83
N GLY A 37 -10.45 -3.61 10.36
CA GLY A 37 -10.97 -4.93 10.71
C GLY A 37 -10.83 -5.28 12.19
N ASN A 38 -9.87 -4.69 12.91
CA ASN A 38 -9.70 -4.85 14.37
C ASN A 38 -10.65 -3.96 15.19
N GLY A 39 -11.39 -3.04 14.56
CA GLY A 39 -12.37 -2.16 15.26
C GLY A 39 -11.98 -0.69 15.35
N HIS A 40 -10.83 -0.29 14.78
CA HIS A 40 -10.41 1.11 14.68
C HIS A 40 -11.12 1.79 13.51
N ILE A 41 -12.35 2.25 13.74
CA ILE A 41 -13.19 2.87 12.70
C ILE A 41 -12.65 4.20 12.17
N ASP A 42 -11.75 4.85 12.88
CA ASP A 42 -11.06 6.06 12.43
C ASP A 42 -10.33 5.85 11.08
N PHE A 43 -9.82 4.65 10.80
CA PHE A 43 -9.22 4.31 9.51
C PHE A 43 -10.22 4.30 8.34
N GLY A 44 -11.52 4.28 8.60
CA GLY A 44 -12.56 4.49 7.59
C GLY A 44 -12.42 5.84 6.89
N PHE A 45 -12.03 6.89 7.64
CA PHE A 45 -11.78 8.23 7.08
C PHE A 45 -10.60 8.26 6.10
N THR A 46 -9.61 7.39 6.28
CA THR A 46 -8.51 7.22 5.32
C THR A 46 -9.03 6.77 3.96
N PHE A 47 -9.90 5.76 3.94
CA PHE A 47 -10.47 5.23 2.70
C PHE A 47 -11.43 6.22 2.05
N LEU A 48 -12.24 6.93 2.84
CA LEU A 48 -13.11 8.00 2.34
C LEU A 48 -12.28 9.13 1.70
N ALA A 49 -11.16 9.50 2.29
CA ALA A 49 -10.28 10.52 1.77
C ALA A 49 -9.58 10.07 0.47
N ILE A 50 -9.06 8.84 0.41
CA ILE A 50 -8.49 8.26 -0.82
C ILE A 50 -9.56 8.23 -1.92
N PHE A 51 -10.77 7.74 -1.60
CA PHE A 51 -11.88 7.71 -2.53
C PHE A 51 -12.22 9.10 -3.07
N ALA A 52 -12.33 10.11 -2.18
CA ALA A 52 -12.65 11.47 -2.57
C ALA A 52 -11.60 12.05 -3.54
N VAL A 53 -10.31 11.83 -3.29
CA VAL A 53 -9.23 12.30 -4.17
C VAL A 53 -9.32 11.63 -5.54
N LEU A 54 -9.49 10.31 -5.59
CA LEU A 54 -9.59 9.57 -6.85
C LEU A 54 -10.88 9.91 -7.61
N TYR A 55 -11.97 10.16 -6.89
CA TYR A 55 -13.24 10.56 -7.46
C TYR A 55 -13.17 11.96 -8.08
N ILE A 56 -12.60 12.93 -7.35
CA ILE A 56 -12.40 14.30 -7.85
C ILE A 56 -11.53 14.25 -9.12
N GLU A 57 -10.45 13.47 -9.12
CA GLU A 57 -9.61 13.31 -10.30
C GLU A 57 -10.40 12.71 -11.49
N SER A 58 -11.24 11.72 -11.23
CA SER A 58 -12.06 11.09 -12.28
C SER A 58 -13.09 12.05 -12.89
N LEU A 59 -13.55 13.06 -12.14
CA LEU A 59 -14.51 14.06 -12.61
C LEU A 59 -13.85 15.20 -13.38
N PHE A 60 -12.71 15.68 -12.88
CA PHE A 60 -12.12 16.94 -13.35
C PHE A 60 -10.87 16.73 -14.21
N GLY A 61 -10.26 15.56 -14.18
CA GLY A 61 -9.03 15.27 -14.96
C GLY A 61 -7.91 16.28 -14.65
N LEU A 62 -7.69 16.58 -13.37
CA LEU A 62 -6.77 17.64 -12.94
C LEU A 62 -5.30 17.34 -13.26
N LEU A 63 -4.98 16.05 -13.36
CA LEU A 63 -3.64 15.63 -13.72
C LEU A 63 -3.56 15.34 -15.23
N PRO A 64 -2.52 15.82 -15.90
CA PRO A 64 -2.32 15.52 -17.31
C PRO A 64 -2.19 14.00 -17.48
N ALA A 65 -2.77 13.48 -18.57
CA ALA A 65 -2.61 12.07 -18.95
C ALA A 65 -1.13 11.73 -19.00
N GLN A 66 -0.70 10.88 -18.07
CA GLN A 66 0.72 10.55 -17.96
C GLN A 66 1.11 9.59 -19.09
N PRO A 67 2.17 9.88 -19.85
CA PRO A 67 2.65 8.96 -20.85
C PRO A 67 3.08 7.66 -20.17
N SER A 68 2.47 6.56 -20.59
CA SER A 68 2.83 5.24 -20.09
C SER A 68 4.17 4.80 -20.70
N ILE A 69 5.19 4.68 -19.86
CA ILE A 69 6.49 4.13 -20.29
C ILE A 69 6.45 2.64 -19.96
N SER A 70 6.46 1.80 -21.00
CA SER A 70 6.67 0.36 -20.84
C SER A 70 8.16 0.13 -20.52
N ALA A 71 8.46 -0.23 -19.29
CA ALA A 71 9.83 -0.52 -18.89
C ALA A 71 9.91 -1.90 -18.24
N SER A 72 9.99 -2.90 -19.07
CA SER A 72 10.50 -4.19 -18.66
C SER A 72 12.00 -4.26 -18.98
N LEU A 73 12.84 -4.40 -17.97
CA LEU A 73 14.23 -4.77 -18.18
C LEU A 73 14.26 -6.22 -18.69
N PRO A 74 15.04 -6.53 -19.74
CA PRO A 74 15.16 -7.90 -20.23
C PRO A 74 15.71 -8.88 -19.17
N LEU A 75 16.41 -8.34 -18.16
CA LEU A 75 16.91 -9.07 -16.99
C LEU A 75 15.95 -9.05 -15.78
N GLY A 76 14.74 -8.51 -15.92
CA GLY A 76 13.76 -8.36 -14.85
C GLY A 76 13.51 -9.62 -14.04
N PRO A 77 13.25 -10.78 -14.67
CA PRO A 77 13.03 -12.03 -13.94
C PRO A 77 14.24 -12.51 -13.14
N VAL A 78 15.45 -12.32 -13.67
CA VAL A 78 16.71 -12.71 -13.00
C VAL A 78 16.98 -11.79 -11.81
N LEU A 79 16.85 -10.47 -11.99
CA LEU A 79 17.00 -9.49 -10.92
C LEU A 79 15.96 -9.72 -9.81
N LEU A 80 14.72 -10.05 -10.18
CA LEU A 80 13.68 -10.40 -9.24
C LEU A 80 14.04 -11.66 -8.44
N ALA A 81 14.52 -12.71 -9.11
CA ALA A 81 14.94 -13.94 -8.44
C ALA A 81 16.10 -13.69 -7.45
N ILE A 82 17.08 -12.88 -7.84
CA ILE A 82 18.21 -12.48 -6.99
C ILE A 82 17.69 -11.66 -5.78
N ALA A 83 16.79 -10.70 -6.01
CA ALA A 83 16.23 -9.87 -4.95
C ALA A 83 15.40 -10.73 -3.96
N LEU A 84 14.59 -11.64 -4.45
CA LEU A 84 13.83 -12.57 -3.61
C LEU A 84 14.75 -13.50 -2.81
N ALA A 85 15.79 -14.03 -3.42
CA ALA A 85 16.78 -14.85 -2.74
C ALA A 85 17.52 -14.05 -1.66
N ALA A 86 17.90 -12.81 -1.94
CA ALA A 86 18.55 -11.92 -0.98
C ALA A 86 17.65 -11.58 0.20
N ILE A 87 16.36 -11.25 -0.05
CA ILE A 87 15.36 -10.99 0.99
C ILE A 87 15.14 -12.23 1.85
N LEU A 88 15.05 -13.40 1.22
CA LEU A 88 14.88 -14.67 1.93
C LEU A 88 16.10 -15.00 2.81
N ALA A 89 17.31 -14.79 2.30
CA ALA A 89 18.55 -15.00 3.03
C ALA A 89 18.69 -14.01 4.21
N LEU A 90 18.39 -12.72 3.99
CA LEU A 90 18.36 -11.70 5.03
C LEU A 90 17.36 -12.05 6.13
N ARG A 91 16.16 -12.47 5.73
CA ARG A 91 15.11 -12.87 6.65
C ARG A 91 15.50 -14.12 7.46
N LEU A 92 16.12 -15.09 6.81
CA LEU A 92 16.64 -16.28 7.48
C LEU A 92 17.71 -15.90 8.49
N GLY A 93 18.65 -15.01 8.12
CA GLY A 93 19.69 -14.50 9.02
C GLY A 93 19.15 -13.78 10.25
N VAL A 94 18.11 -12.94 10.06
CA VAL A 94 17.44 -12.25 11.18
C VAL A 94 16.68 -13.25 12.06
N SER A 95 16.01 -14.23 11.47
CA SER A 95 15.27 -15.25 12.21
C SER A 95 16.16 -16.18 13.03
N LEU A 96 17.36 -16.48 12.55
CA LEU A 96 18.35 -17.28 13.29
C LEU A 96 18.92 -16.52 14.51
N ARG A 97 18.84 -15.18 14.50
CA ARG A 97 19.28 -14.31 15.61
C ARG A 97 18.16 -13.97 16.59
N SER A 98 16.91 -14.13 16.19
CA SER A 98 15.73 -13.81 17.00
C SER A 98 14.84 -15.04 17.11
N GLU A 99 14.30 -15.31 18.29
CA GLU A 99 13.32 -16.40 18.52
C GLU A 99 11.95 -16.14 17.86
N SER A 100 11.92 -15.43 16.74
CA SER A 100 10.70 -15.14 16.01
C SER A 100 10.13 -16.40 15.34
N ASN A 101 8.80 -16.52 15.32
CA ASN A 101 8.06 -17.60 14.65
C ASN A 101 8.21 -17.52 13.13
N PHE A 102 9.42 -17.83 12.62
CA PHE A 102 9.76 -17.75 11.20
C PHE A 102 8.78 -18.47 10.29
N GLY A 103 8.39 -19.70 10.67
CA GLY A 103 7.46 -20.52 9.87
C GLY A 103 6.08 -19.85 9.74
N ARG A 104 5.54 -19.34 10.82
CA ARG A 104 4.21 -18.68 10.82
C ARG A 104 4.20 -17.40 9.98
N LEU A 105 5.23 -16.58 10.13
CA LEU A 105 5.35 -15.34 9.34
C LEU A 105 5.58 -15.62 7.87
N THR A 106 6.42 -16.60 7.54
CA THR A 106 6.71 -17.01 6.16
C THR A 106 5.47 -17.58 5.49
N LEU A 107 4.72 -18.45 6.19
CA LEU A 107 3.47 -19.02 5.68
C LEU A 107 2.42 -17.92 5.43
N SER A 108 2.29 -16.96 6.33
CA SER A 108 1.36 -15.83 6.15
C SER A 108 1.72 -14.98 4.92
N MET A 109 3.01 -14.71 4.71
CA MET A 109 3.45 -13.95 3.51
C MET A 109 3.29 -14.77 2.22
N ALA A 110 3.54 -16.07 2.25
CA ALA A 110 3.30 -16.95 1.12
C ALA A 110 1.81 -17.02 0.77
N ALA A 111 0.94 -17.11 1.78
CA ALA A 111 -0.51 -17.10 1.56
C ALA A 111 -0.97 -15.78 0.92
N ILE A 112 -0.47 -14.62 1.38
CA ILE A 112 -0.76 -13.32 0.77
C ILE A 112 -0.27 -13.30 -0.69
N GLY A 113 0.95 -13.75 -0.97
CA GLY A 113 1.51 -13.78 -2.32
C GLY A 113 0.70 -14.67 -3.28
N ILE A 114 0.33 -15.89 -2.84
CA ILE A 114 -0.48 -16.82 -3.65
C ILE A 114 -1.87 -16.22 -3.90
N THR A 115 -2.54 -15.72 -2.87
CA THR A 115 -3.87 -15.12 -2.99
C THR A 115 -3.84 -13.92 -3.94
N PHE A 116 -2.80 -13.08 -3.84
CA PHE A 116 -2.66 -11.93 -4.72
C PHE A 116 -2.37 -12.35 -6.16
N THR A 117 -1.55 -13.37 -6.37
CA THR A 117 -1.28 -13.90 -7.72
C THR A 117 -2.55 -14.43 -8.38
N ILE A 118 -3.37 -15.18 -7.64
CA ILE A 118 -4.67 -15.64 -8.12
C ILE A 118 -5.56 -14.47 -8.49
N LEU A 119 -5.62 -13.46 -7.61
CA LEU A 119 -6.43 -12.27 -7.83
C LEU A 119 -5.94 -11.45 -9.03
N ALA A 120 -4.63 -11.33 -9.22
CA ALA A 120 -4.04 -10.64 -10.37
C ALA A 120 -4.36 -11.33 -11.71
N VAL A 121 -4.52 -12.65 -11.70
CA VAL A 121 -4.94 -13.43 -12.89
C VAL A 121 -6.44 -13.24 -13.15
N LEU A 122 -7.27 -13.29 -12.10
CA LEU A 122 -8.73 -13.18 -12.23
C LEU A 122 -9.20 -11.74 -12.46
N ALA A 123 -8.51 -10.77 -11.90
CA ALA A 123 -8.81 -9.35 -12.00
C ALA A 123 -7.55 -8.55 -12.38
N PRO A 124 -7.13 -8.58 -13.67
CA PRO A 124 -5.98 -7.81 -14.13
C PRO A 124 -6.23 -6.33 -13.85
N ARG A 125 -5.28 -5.66 -13.20
CA ARG A 125 -5.34 -4.28 -12.67
C ARG A 125 -5.92 -4.15 -11.27
N PHE A 126 -6.03 -5.24 -10.52
CA PHE A 126 -6.41 -5.14 -9.13
C PHE A 126 -5.35 -4.39 -8.32
N SER A 127 -5.79 -3.32 -7.67
CA SER A 127 -5.07 -2.61 -6.63
C SER A 127 -6.09 -2.17 -5.59
N ILE A 128 -5.76 -2.25 -4.32
CA ILE A 128 -6.67 -1.80 -3.25
C ILE A 128 -6.99 -0.32 -3.43
N THR A 129 -5.97 0.47 -3.69
CA THR A 129 -6.11 1.91 -3.88
C THR A 129 -6.96 2.24 -5.10
N THR A 130 -6.70 1.60 -6.25
CA THR A 130 -7.51 1.80 -7.46
C THR A 130 -8.88 1.16 -7.38
N SER A 131 -9.08 0.09 -6.63
CA SER A 131 -10.40 -0.53 -6.43
C SER A 131 -11.34 0.39 -5.68
N VAL A 132 -10.84 1.10 -4.67
CA VAL A 132 -11.61 2.14 -3.98
C VAL A 132 -12.02 3.26 -4.95
N GLY A 133 -11.13 3.66 -5.87
CA GLY A 133 -11.46 4.65 -6.91
C GLY A 133 -12.35 4.09 -8.03
N SER A 134 -12.20 2.81 -8.40
CA SER A 134 -12.95 2.17 -9.49
C SER A 134 -14.40 1.83 -9.15
N ILE A 135 -14.84 2.03 -7.92
CA ILE A 135 -16.26 1.95 -7.52
C ILE A 135 -17.12 2.83 -8.44
N VAL A 136 -16.56 3.90 -8.97
CA VAL A 136 -17.24 4.83 -9.88
C VAL A 136 -17.22 4.35 -11.32
N SER A 137 -16.11 3.81 -11.80
CA SER A 137 -15.92 3.42 -13.21
C SER A 137 -16.36 1.99 -13.51
N ILE A 138 -16.20 1.06 -12.55
CA ILE A 138 -16.62 -0.34 -12.64
C ILE A 138 -17.29 -0.72 -11.31
N PRO A 139 -18.51 -0.25 -11.06
CA PRO A 139 -19.10 -0.24 -9.71
C PRO A 139 -19.23 -1.65 -9.11
N VAL A 140 -19.59 -2.65 -9.91
CA VAL A 140 -19.82 -4.01 -9.41
C VAL A 140 -18.50 -4.65 -8.95
N ALA A 141 -17.46 -4.65 -9.80
CA ALA A 141 -16.18 -5.30 -9.47
C ALA A 141 -15.45 -4.58 -8.33
N GLY A 142 -15.37 -3.23 -8.39
CA GLY A 142 -14.72 -2.43 -7.35
C GLY A 142 -15.40 -2.60 -5.99
N THR A 143 -16.73 -2.60 -5.96
CA THR A 143 -17.51 -2.78 -4.73
C THR A 143 -17.33 -4.19 -4.16
N VAL A 144 -17.46 -5.24 -4.98
CA VAL A 144 -17.29 -6.63 -4.53
C VAL A 144 -15.89 -6.84 -3.94
N ILE A 145 -14.86 -6.38 -4.60
CA ILE A 145 -13.48 -6.52 -4.14
C ILE A 145 -13.28 -5.78 -2.81
N SER A 146 -13.76 -4.54 -2.71
CA SER A 146 -13.65 -3.74 -1.48
C SER A 146 -14.40 -4.42 -0.31
N VAL A 147 -15.62 -4.90 -0.54
CA VAL A 147 -16.40 -5.62 0.48
C VAL A 147 -15.71 -6.90 0.90
N CYS A 148 -15.18 -7.69 -0.04
CA CYS A 148 -14.42 -8.91 0.28
C CYS A 148 -13.15 -8.61 1.09
N MET A 149 -12.45 -7.52 0.79
CA MET A 149 -11.25 -7.12 1.49
C MET A 149 -11.54 -6.70 2.94
N PHE A 150 -12.51 -5.84 3.15
CA PHE A 150 -12.92 -5.42 4.50
C PHE A 150 -13.53 -6.58 5.28
N GLY A 151 -14.40 -7.38 4.65
CA GLY A 151 -14.97 -8.59 5.24
C GLY A 151 -13.89 -9.60 5.64
N GLY A 152 -12.89 -9.83 4.77
CA GLY A 152 -11.75 -10.70 5.06
C GLY A 152 -10.91 -10.20 6.23
N SER A 153 -10.69 -8.89 6.33
CA SER A 153 -9.98 -8.28 7.46
C SER A 153 -10.74 -8.52 8.78
N PHE A 154 -12.05 -8.31 8.77
CA PHE A 154 -12.91 -8.56 9.93
C PHE A 154 -12.91 -10.03 10.36
N VAL A 155 -13.07 -10.96 9.41
CA VAL A 155 -13.00 -12.40 9.67
C VAL A 155 -11.63 -12.79 10.23
N SER A 156 -10.54 -12.26 9.64
CA SER A 156 -9.17 -12.49 10.13
C SER A 156 -8.98 -12.03 11.58
N ALA A 157 -9.53 -10.86 11.94
CA ALA A 157 -9.48 -10.36 13.32
C ALA A 157 -10.21 -11.30 14.28
N ARG A 158 -11.37 -11.80 13.88
CA ARG A 158 -12.15 -12.79 14.67
C ARG A 158 -11.40 -14.11 14.82
N CYS A 159 -10.81 -14.64 13.75
CA CYS A 159 -10.04 -15.90 13.80
C CYS A 159 -8.82 -15.78 14.72
N ARG A 160 -8.19 -14.61 14.76
CA ARG A 160 -7.05 -14.34 15.66
C ARG A 160 -7.46 -14.08 17.11
N LYS A 161 -8.75 -14.12 17.44
CA LYS A 161 -9.30 -13.80 18.78
C LYS A 161 -8.85 -12.42 19.28
N VAL A 162 -8.59 -11.48 18.35
CA VAL A 162 -8.33 -10.08 18.71
C VAL A 162 -9.62 -9.55 19.36
N ARG A 163 -9.50 -8.95 20.53
CA ARG A 163 -10.62 -8.27 21.15
C ARG A 163 -11.05 -7.15 20.23
N PHE A 164 -12.22 -7.29 19.61
CA PHE A 164 -12.82 -6.21 18.84
C PHE A 164 -13.23 -5.10 19.80
N MET A 165 -12.41 -4.06 19.87
CA MET A 165 -12.72 -2.87 20.64
C MET A 165 -13.18 -1.81 19.66
N LEU A 166 -14.45 -1.45 19.74
CA LEU A 166 -14.98 -0.33 18.97
C LEU A 166 -14.44 0.95 19.60
N GLU A 167 -13.34 1.46 19.07
CA GLU A 167 -12.77 2.73 19.49
C GLU A 167 -13.43 3.87 18.74
N TRP A 168 -14.10 4.75 19.49
CA TRP A 168 -14.69 5.94 18.91
C TRP A 168 -13.58 6.90 18.48
N PRO A 169 -13.65 7.42 17.24
CA PRO A 169 -12.60 8.26 16.72
C PRO A 169 -12.54 9.59 17.45
N THR A 170 -11.36 9.99 17.89
CA THR A 170 -11.10 11.34 18.38
C THR A 170 -10.97 12.30 17.19
N VAL A 171 -11.28 13.57 17.39
CA VAL A 171 -11.14 14.60 16.33
C VAL A 171 -9.71 14.61 15.77
N LYS A 172 -8.71 14.47 16.64
CA LYS A 172 -7.30 14.39 16.22
C LYS A 172 -7.06 13.20 15.27
N ASN A 173 -7.61 12.03 15.61
CA ASN A 173 -7.47 10.84 14.76
C ASN A 173 -8.18 11.05 13.42
N ILE A 174 -9.40 11.57 13.42
CA ILE A 174 -10.15 11.85 12.18
C ILE A 174 -9.33 12.75 11.25
N VAL A 175 -8.81 13.86 11.77
CA VAL A 175 -8.02 14.82 10.99
C VAL A 175 -6.75 14.14 10.45
N SER A 176 -6.01 13.41 11.30
CA SER A 176 -4.80 12.69 10.90
C SER A 176 -5.08 11.64 9.80
N ARG A 177 -6.14 10.82 9.97
CA ARG A 177 -6.54 9.81 8.99
C ARG A 177 -6.99 10.43 7.66
N THR A 178 -7.77 11.50 7.73
CA THR A 178 -8.22 12.22 6.53
C THR A 178 -7.06 12.86 5.77
N LEU A 179 -6.20 13.60 6.47
CA LEU A 179 -5.02 14.21 5.84
C LEU A 179 -4.06 13.15 5.28
N GLY A 180 -3.78 12.10 6.05
CA GLY A 180 -2.97 10.98 5.58
C GLY A 180 -3.57 10.30 4.35
N GLY A 181 -4.90 10.11 4.34
CA GLY A 181 -5.64 9.55 3.21
C GLY A 181 -5.59 10.44 1.96
N ILE A 182 -5.72 11.75 2.12
CA ILE A 182 -5.57 12.72 1.00
C ILE A 182 -4.16 12.62 0.40
N LEU A 183 -3.12 12.66 1.23
CA LEU A 183 -1.74 12.58 0.78
C LEU A 183 -1.43 11.24 0.09
N MET A 184 -1.93 10.13 0.64
CA MET A 184 -1.79 8.82 0.00
C MET A 184 -2.57 8.74 -1.31
N GLY A 185 -3.77 9.33 -1.40
CA GLY A 185 -4.56 9.40 -2.61
C GLY A 185 -3.86 10.20 -3.71
N LEU A 186 -3.34 11.39 -3.39
CA LEU A 186 -2.55 12.21 -4.32
C LEU A 186 -1.26 11.48 -4.76
N GLY A 187 -0.57 10.84 -3.82
CA GLY A 187 0.59 10.01 -4.14
C GLY A 187 0.24 8.87 -5.09
N ALA A 188 -0.87 8.19 -4.85
CA ALA A 188 -1.34 7.06 -5.68
C ALA A 188 -1.76 7.49 -7.11
N LEU A 189 -2.16 8.73 -7.31
CA LEU A 189 -2.42 9.29 -8.64
C LEU A 189 -1.13 9.53 -9.43
N LEU A 190 -0.06 9.92 -8.74
CA LEU A 190 1.24 10.19 -9.37
C LEU A 190 2.04 8.91 -9.59
N ILE A 191 1.91 7.93 -8.69
CA ILE A 191 2.43 6.58 -8.87
C ILE A 191 1.26 5.64 -9.24
N PRO A 192 1.37 4.83 -10.28
CA PRO A 192 0.27 3.96 -10.67
C PRO A 192 -0.18 3.04 -9.52
N GLY A 193 -1.27 3.37 -8.85
CA GLY A 193 -1.98 2.51 -7.91
C GLY A 193 -1.47 2.41 -6.47
N GLY A 194 -0.44 3.16 -6.06
CA GLY A 194 0.05 3.14 -4.67
C GLY A 194 1.01 1.99 -4.33
N ASN A 195 1.29 1.78 -3.03
CA ASN A 195 2.30 0.82 -2.57
C ASN A 195 1.96 -0.64 -2.85
N ASP A 196 0.69 -0.98 -2.91
CA ASP A 196 0.20 -2.31 -3.26
C ASP A 196 0.52 -2.66 -4.72
N THR A 197 0.28 -1.74 -5.64
CA THR A 197 0.61 -1.91 -7.06
C THR A 197 2.12 -1.99 -7.28
N LEU A 198 2.89 -1.16 -6.58
CA LEU A 198 4.36 -1.19 -6.67
C LEU A 198 4.91 -2.56 -6.28
N LEU A 199 4.46 -3.09 -5.14
CA LEU A 199 5.00 -4.32 -4.57
C LEU A 199 4.45 -5.58 -5.25
N MET A 200 3.16 -5.60 -5.54
CA MET A 200 2.46 -6.82 -5.97
C MET A 200 2.38 -6.98 -7.49
N ILE A 201 2.48 -5.88 -8.21
CA ILE A 201 2.41 -5.89 -9.68
C ILE A 201 3.73 -5.44 -10.29
N GLY A 202 4.24 -4.28 -9.89
CA GLY A 202 5.42 -3.69 -10.48
C GLY A 202 6.69 -4.51 -10.28
N PHE A 203 6.92 -4.96 -9.06
CA PHE A 203 8.06 -5.83 -8.73
C PHE A 203 8.04 -7.16 -9.49
N PRO A 204 6.95 -7.96 -9.48
CA PRO A 204 6.89 -9.20 -10.25
C PRO A 204 7.01 -9.01 -11.76
N MET A 205 6.57 -7.87 -12.29
CA MET A 205 6.72 -7.53 -13.71
C MET A 205 8.13 -7.05 -14.09
N GLY A 206 9.02 -6.92 -13.12
CA GLY A 206 10.38 -6.41 -13.33
C GLY A 206 10.46 -4.93 -13.70
N ALA A 207 9.45 -4.14 -13.31
CA ALA A 207 9.43 -2.70 -13.54
C ALA A 207 10.39 -2.00 -12.56
N TRP A 208 11.53 -1.53 -13.06
CA TRP A 208 12.52 -0.86 -12.22
C TRP A 208 11.99 0.45 -11.59
N GLN A 209 11.04 1.12 -12.26
CA GLN A 209 10.37 2.30 -11.72
C GLN A 209 9.57 1.98 -10.46
N ALA A 210 8.92 0.81 -10.42
CA ALA A 210 8.21 0.36 -9.23
C ALA A 210 9.17 0.13 -8.06
N ALA A 211 10.33 -0.48 -8.34
CA ALA A 211 11.38 -0.68 -7.34
C ALA A 211 11.89 0.66 -6.81
N LEU A 212 12.19 1.61 -7.69
CA LEU A 212 12.65 2.94 -7.32
C LEU A 212 11.60 3.69 -6.49
N ALA A 213 10.34 3.70 -6.93
CA ALA A 213 9.25 4.34 -6.19
C ALA A 213 9.07 3.74 -4.80
N TYR A 214 9.15 2.41 -4.69
CA TYR A 214 9.02 1.73 -3.41
C TYR A 214 10.19 2.06 -2.47
N VAL A 215 11.41 2.08 -2.97
CA VAL A 215 12.60 2.49 -2.19
C VAL A 215 12.47 3.93 -1.70
N LEU A 216 12.05 4.85 -2.56
CA LEU A 216 11.82 6.26 -2.21
C LEU A 216 10.71 6.40 -1.14
N LEU A 217 9.63 5.66 -1.27
CA LEU A 217 8.55 5.62 -0.29
C LEU A 217 9.05 5.14 1.07
N VAL A 218 9.78 4.03 1.10
CA VAL A 218 10.33 3.47 2.35
C VAL A 218 11.38 4.41 2.94
N ALA A 219 12.23 5.00 2.12
CA ALA A 219 13.26 5.94 2.56
C ALA A 219 12.62 7.21 3.17
N SER A 220 11.58 7.77 2.54
CA SER A 220 10.85 8.93 3.07
C SER A 220 10.19 8.62 4.40
N LEU A 221 9.55 7.46 4.53
CA LEU A 221 8.94 7.02 5.78
C LEU A 221 9.99 6.79 6.88
N ALA A 222 11.09 6.13 6.57
CA ALA A 222 12.19 5.89 7.51
C ALA A 222 12.84 7.21 7.97
N ALA A 223 13.04 8.16 7.07
CA ALA A 223 13.56 9.48 7.40
C ALA A 223 12.62 10.25 8.33
N LEU A 224 11.31 10.20 8.09
CA LEU A 224 10.33 10.84 8.96
C LEU A 224 10.31 10.22 10.36
N ILE A 225 10.30 8.88 10.45
CA ILE A 225 10.35 8.19 11.73
C ILE A 225 11.64 8.56 12.49
N ALA A 226 12.80 8.50 11.83
CA ALA A 226 14.07 8.82 12.45
C ALA A 226 14.14 10.27 12.96
N THR A 227 13.63 11.23 12.20
CA THR A 227 13.63 12.65 12.58
C THR A 227 12.70 12.93 13.75
N PHE A 228 11.48 12.41 13.72
CA PHE A 228 10.50 12.67 14.78
C PHE A 228 10.80 11.89 16.07
N ASP A 229 11.32 10.65 15.97
CA ASP A 229 11.77 9.90 17.14
C ASP A 229 13.02 10.53 17.79
N SER A 230 13.90 11.14 17.01
CA SER A 230 15.04 11.89 17.55
C SER A 230 14.62 13.16 18.29
N MET A 231 13.63 13.90 17.71
CA MET A 231 13.06 15.05 18.39
C MET A 231 12.34 14.66 19.69
N ALA A 232 11.54 13.61 19.70
CA ALA A 232 10.84 13.15 20.90
C ALA A 232 11.82 12.79 22.03
N ARG A 233 12.96 12.18 21.70
CA ARG A 233 14.03 11.86 22.66
C ARG A 233 14.82 13.07 23.15
N SER A 234 14.88 14.14 22.38
CA SER A 234 15.58 15.38 22.82
C SER A 234 14.75 16.25 23.79
N TRP A 235 13.46 15.95 23.94
CA TRP A 235 12.53 16.68 24.83
C TRP A 235 12.19 15.89 26.11
N SER A 236 12.67 14.67 26.24
CA SER A 236 12.59 13.81 27.45
C SER A 236 13.87 13.90 28.28
#